data_1f42511156c584e740708d552b91f68e
#
_entry.id   1f42511156c584e740708d552b91f68e
#
_cell.length_a   1.000
_cell.length_b   1.000
_cell.length_c   1.000
_cell.angle_alpha   90.00
_cell.angle_beta   90.00
_cell.angle_gamma   90.00
#
_symmetry.space_group_name_H-M   'P 1'
#
loop_
_entity.id
_entity.type
_entity.pdbx_description
1 polymer ?
#
loop_
_entity_poly.entity_id
_entity_poly.type
_entity_poly.pdbx_seq_one_letter_code
_entity_poly.pdbx_strand_id
1 'polypeptide(L)'
;IKKLFFAGQINGTTGYEEAAAQGIIAGINSSLSINKKREFVIKRSDGYIGVLIDDLVTKGTKEPYRMFTSRSEYRLLLRSDNADQRLTPLGIEIGCVGKERQRFFEDKTKMIQEGFKIAKSYNLSPDALLKKGIKINKDGKKRNIIDLLSFSNITTSKLKNILPELKKLNKDVIEQIEIEAKYAGYLERQRADIVDFKKDESLKIPKSINYKRSEER
;
A
#
# COMPACT_ATOMS: atom_id res chain seq x y z
N ILE A 1 -16.12 28.92 -8.81
CA ILE A 1 -16.39 29.53 -7.50
C ILE A 1 -15.29 29.07 -6.55
N LYS A 2 -14.55 30.02 -5.97
CA LYS A 2 -13.50 29.68 -4.99
C LYS A 2 -14.12 29.01 -3.76
N LYS A 3 -13.46 27.99 -3.21
CA LYS A 3 -13.87 27.25 -2.00
C LYS A 3 -15.15 26.40 -2.15
N LEU A 4 -15.55 26.10 -3.36
CA LEU A 4 -16.61 25.14 -3.65
C LEU A 4 -15.98 23.80 -4.03
N PHE A 5 -16.37 22.74 -3.32
CA PHE A 5 -15.88 21.38 -3.54
C PHE A 5 -17.05 20.50 -4.01
N PHE A 6 -16.79 19.67 -5.00
CA PHE A 6 -17.77 18.71 -5.51
C PHE A 6 -17.37 17.29 -5.17
N ALA A 7 -18.36 16.43 -4.91
CA ALA A 7 -18.17 15.03 -4.63
C ALA A 7 -19.35 14.21 -5.13
N GLY A 8 -19.09 12.98 -5.57
CA GLY A 8 -20.12 12.05 -6.03
C GLY A 8 -20.47 12.18 -7.49
N GLN A 9 -21.72 11.93 -7.84
CA GLN A 9 -22.19 11.82 -9.22
C GLN A 9 -21.94 13.06 -10.10
N ILE A 10 -21.89 14.24 -9.50
CA ILE A 10 -21.58 15.49 -10.21
C ILE A 10 -20.20 15.45 -10.90
N ASN A 11 -19.29 14.61 -10.40
CA ASN A 11 -17.97 14.40 -10.98
C ASN A 11 -17.92 13.20 -11.95
N GLY A 12 -19.08 12.72 -12.41
CA GLY A 12 -19.16 11.63 -13.38
C GLY A 12 -18.95 10.23 -12.81
N THR A 13 -19.05 10.04 -11.50
CA THR A 13 -18.93 8.72 -10.88
C THR A 13 -20.28 8.09 -10.60
N THR A 14 -20.30 6.76 -10.49
CA THR A 14 -21.43 5.98 -10.00
C THR A 14 -20.98 5.07 -8.86
N GLY A 15 -21.85 4.91 -7.85
CA GLY A 15 -21.58 4.07 -6.69
C GLY A 15 -21.32 4.86 -5.41
N TYR A 16 -21.66 4.21 -4.29
CA TYR A 16 -21.55 4.81 -2.96
C TYR A 16 -20.11 4.97 -2.52
N GLU A 17 -19.26 4.01 -2.88
CA GLU A 17 -17.83 3.98 -2.53
C GLU A 17 -17.09 5.16 -3.17
N GLU A 18 -17.37 5.44 -4.44
CA GLU A 18 -16.79 6.57 -5.16
C GLU A 18 -17.24 7.90 -4.57
N ALA A 19 -18.53 8.01 -4.21
CA ALA A 19 -19.06 9.21 -3.57
C ALA A 19 -18.44 9.45 -2.19
N ALA A 20 -18.31 8.39 -1.37
CA ALA A 20 -17.68 8.45 -0.06
C ALA A 20 -16.19 8.84 -0.15
N ALA A 21 -15.47 8.25 -1.10
CA ALA A 21 -14.05 8.56 -1.35
C ALA A 21 -13.84 10.02 -1.73
N GLN A 22 -14.64 10.55 -2.64
CA GLN A 22 -14.59 11.96 -3.03
C GLN A 22 -15.00 12.87 -1.87
N GLY A 23 -16.05 12.50 -1.14
CA GLY A 23 -16.56 13.28 -0.01
C GLY A 23 -15.54 13.46 1.10
N ILE A 24 -14.80 12.40 1.45
CA ILE A 24 -13.76 12.51 2.48
C ILE A 24 -12.61 13.41 2.03
N ILE A 25 -12.17 13.33 0.77
CA ILE A 25 -11.09 14.19 0.25
C ILE A 25 -11.56 15.65 0.14
N ALA A 26 -12.79 15.88 -0.32
CA ALA A 26 -13.39 17.20 -0.37
C ALA A 26 -13.50 17.83 1.03
N GLY A 27 -13.95 17.05 2.03
CA GLY A 27 -14.04 17.50 3.43
C GLY A 27 -12.69 17.84 4.04
N ILE A 28 -11.68 16.99 3.83
CA ILE A 28 -10.31 17.23 4.30
C ILE A 28 -9.78 18.53 3.67
N ASN A 29 -9.84 18.68 2.36
CA ASN A 29 -9.29 19.85 1.66
C ASN A 29 -10.08 21.12 1.96
N SER A 30 -11.38 21.03 2.17
CA SER A 30 -12.21 22.15 2.65
C SER A 30 -11.70 22.65 4.01
N SER A 31 -11.49 21.75 4.95
CA SER A 31 -10.94 22.09 6.28
C SER A 31 -9.53 22.67 6.20
N LEU A 32 -8.65 22.07 5.42
CA LEU A 32 -7.28 22.57 5.22
C LEU A 32 -7.27 23.96 4.58
N SER A 33 -8.15 24.21 3.60
CA SER A 33 -8.31 25.52 2.94
C SER A 33 -8.74 26.62 3.92
N ILE A 34 -9.70 26.33 4.82
CA ILE A 34 -10.14 27.28 5.88
C ILE A 34 -8.96 27.61 6.79
N ASN A 35 -8.17 26.61 7.15
CA ASN A 35 -7.01 26.76 8.03
C ASN A 35 -5.74 27.26 7.33
N LYS A 36 -5.83 27.65 6.04
CA LYS A 36 -4.72 28.12 5.22
C LYS A 36 -3.54 27.13 5.19
N LYS A 37 -3.82 25.84 5.30
CA LYS A 37 -2.85 24.76 5.17
C LYS A 37 -2.73 24.31 3.71
N ARG A 38 -1.63 23.61 3.40
CA ARG A 38 -1.44 22.98 2.09
C ARG A 38 -2.52 21.93 1.85
N GLU A 39 -3.00 21.87 0.63
CA GLU A 39 -3.93 20.83 0.17
C GLU A 39 -3.34 19.41 0.30
N PHE A 40 -4.20 18.49 0.66
CA PHE A 40 -3.90 17.08 0.74
C PHE A 40 -4.19 16.42 -0.60
N VAL A 41 -3.16 15.88 -1.22
CA VAL A 41 -3.25 15.12 -2.48
C VAL A 41 -2.84 13.68 -2.20
N ILE A 42 -3.79 12.76 -2.31
CA ILE A 42 -3.55 11.32 -2.20
C ILE A 42 -3.10 10.78 -3.56
N LYS A 43 -2.01 10.02 -3.58
CA LYS A 43 -1.43 9.49 -4.82
C LYS A 43 -2.02 8.14 -5.20
N ARG A 44 -1.87 7.76 -6.48
CA ARG A 44 -2.25 6.44 -7.01
C ARG A 44 -1.60 5.29 -6.25
N SER A 45 -0.37 5.47 -5.78
CA SER A 45 0.37 4.49 -4.98
C SER A 45 -0.08 4.40 -3.52
N ASP A 46 -0.86 5.36 -3.02
CA ASP A 46 -1.29 5.39 -1.61
C ASP A 46 -2.60 4.65 -1.38
N GLY A 47 -3.52 4.68 -2.35
CA GLY A 47 -4.81 4.04 -2.22
C GLY A 47 -5.69 4.13 -3.46
N TYR A 48 -6.75 3.32 -3.49
CA TYR A 48 -7.75 3.36 -4.58
C TYR A 48 -8.46 4.72 -4.70
N ILE A 49 -8.56 5.48 -3.60
CA ILE A 49 -9.05 6.86 -3.63
C ILE A 49 -8.14 7.73 -4.52
N GLY A 50 -6.82 7.53 -4.42
CA GLY A 50 -5.86 8.23 -5.26
C GLY A 50 -6.00 7.87 -6.74
N VAL A 51 -6.17 6.58 -7.04
CA VAL A 51 -6.41 6.10 -8.42
C VAL A 51 -7.67 6.73 -9.00
N LEU A 52 -8.77 6.74 -8.23
CA LEU A 52 -10.06 7.31 -8.64
C LEU A 52 -9.93 8.80 -8.96
N ILE A 53 -9.36 9.58 -8.06
CA ILE A 53 -9.26 11.03 -8.22
C ILE A 53 -8.34 11.37 -9.39
N ASP A 54 -7.21 10.68 -9.50
CA ASP A 54 -6.27 10.90 -10.60
C ASP A 54 -6.90 10.54 -11.96
N ASP A 55 -7.62 9.42 -12.08
CA ASP A 55 -8.32 9.06 -13.30
C ASP A 55 -9.36 10.13 -13.69
N LEU A 56 -10.14 10.65 -12.73
CA LEU A 56 -11.13 11.69 -12.97
C LEU A 56 -10.50 13.01 -13.46
N VAL A 57 -9.38 13.39 -12.87
CA VAL A 57 -8.69 14.67 -13.16
C VAL A 57 -7.92 14.60 -14.47
N THR A 58 -7.26 13.47 -14.76
CA THR A 58 -6.35 13.35 -15.91
C THR A 58 -7.03 12.82 -17.16
N LYS A 59 -7.95 11.86 -17.03
CA LYS A 59 -8.61 11.19 -18.16
C LYS A 59 -10.02 11.70 -18.40
N GLY A 60 -10.67 12.26 -17.37
CA GLY A 60 -12.09 12.58 -17.41
C GLY A 60 -12.98 11.34 -17.53
N THR A 61 -14.27 11.54 -17.82
CA THR A 61 -15.23 10.45 -17.99
C THR A 61 -16.08 10.66 -19.24
N LYS A 62 -16.14 9.64 -20.09
CA LYS A 62 -17.10 9.58 -21.24
C LYS A 62 -18.37 8.82 -20.85
N GLU A 63 -18.28 7.98 -19.85
CA GLU A 63 -19.35 7.15 -19.26
C GLU A 63 -19.22 7.17 -17.73
N PRO A 64 -20.26 6.80 -16.97
CA PRO A 64 -20.21 6.81 -15.51
C PRO A 64 -19.02 6.00 -14.99
N TYR A 65 -18.12 6.66 -14.25
CA TYR A 65 -16.93 6.03 -13.71
C TYR A 65 -17.27 5.10 -12.54
N ARG A 66 -16.72 3.89 -12.60
CA ARG A 66 -16.76 2.91 -11.52
C ARG A 66 -15.35 2.45 -11.18
N MET A 67 -15.07 2.36 -9.87
CA MET A 67 -13.77 1.89 -9.38
C MET A 67 -13.70 0.37 -9.38
N PHE A 68 -12.77 -0.18 -10.16
CA PHE A 68 -12.42 -1.58 -10.16
C PHE A 68 -10.94 -1.74 -9.81
N THR A 69 -10.58 -2.85 -9.17
CA THR A 69 -9.20 -3.17 -8.81
C THR A 69 -8.27 -3.22 -10.04
N SER A 70 -8.81 -3.55 -11.22
CA SER A 70 -8.08 -3.56 -12.48
C SER A 70 -7.61 -2.18 -12.95
N ARG A 71 -8.18 -1.09 -12.42
CA ARG A 71 -7.75 0.28 -12.73
C ARG A 71 -6.46 0.67 -12.03
N SER A 72 -6.06 -0.07 -11.00
CA SER A 72 -4.83 0.19 -10.26
C SER A 72 -3.68 -0.66 -10.77
N GLU A 73 -2.61 -0.02 -11.19
CA GLU A 73 -1.32 -0.62 -11.52
C GLU A 73 -0.64 -1.22 -10.29
N TYR A 74 -0.91 -0.68 -9.10
CA TYR A 74 -0.31 -1.12 -7.82
C TYR A 74 -1.23 -1.99 -6.97
N ARG A 75 -2.17 -2.72 -7.57
CA ARG A 75 -3.20 -3.49 -6.85
C ARG A 75 -2.67 -4.52 -5.85
N LEU A 76 -1.46 -5.08 -6.08
CA LEU A 76 -0.83 -6.02 -5.15
C LEU A 76 -0.27 -5.31 -3.90
N LEU A 77 0.05 -4.03 -4.01
CA LEU A 77 0.43 -3.18 -2.88
C LEU A 77 -0.80 -2.64 -2.15
N LEU A 78 -1.86 -2.29 -2.89
CA LEU A 78 -3.07 -1.65 -2.37
C LEU A 78 -4.09 -2.68 -1.89
N ARG A 79 -3.74 -3.45 -0.86
CA ARG A 79 -4.62 -4.47 -0.28
C ARG A 79 -5.41 -3.92 0.92
N SER A 80 -6.52 -4.58 1.25
CA SER A 80 -7.34 -4.24 2.42
C SER A 80 -6.63 -4.55 3.74
N ASP A 81 -5.83 -5.64 3.78
CA ASP A 81 -5.09 -6.07 4.97
C ASP A 81 -4.04 -5.06 5.45
N ASN A 82 -3.49 -4.26 4.54
CA ASN A 82 -2.47 -3.24 4.85
C ASN A 82 -2.95 -1.79 4.67
N ALA A 83 -4.24 -1.57 4.48
CA ALA A 83 -4.79 -0.24 4.21
C ALA A 83 -4.50 0.74 5.35
N ASP A 84 -4.63 0.31 6.59
CA ASP A 84 -4.32 1.13 7.76
C ASP A 84 -2.82 1.47 7.85
N GLN A 85 -1.93 0.56 7.47
CA GLN A 85 -0.49 0.80 7.48
C GLN A 85 -0.08 1.87 6.45
N ARG A 86 -0.82 1.99 5.34
CA ARG A 86 -0.56 2.99 4.29
C ARG A 86 -1.24 4.33 4.55
N LEU A 87 -2.47 4.32 5.03
CA LEU A 87 -3.33 5.51 5.08
C LEU A 87 -3.40 6.16 6.47
N THR A 88 -3.29 5.40 7.56
CA THR A 88 -3.39 5.98 8.91
C THR A 88 -2.27 7.00 9.20
N PRO A 89 -1.00 6.78 8.78
CA PRO A 89 0.05 7.80 8.94
C PRO A 89 -0.30 9.11 8.25
N LEU A 90 -0.83 9.05 7.04
CA LEU A 90 -1.30 10.25 6.32
C LEU A 90 -2.45 10.93 7.05
N GLY A 91 -3.39 10.14 7.57
CA GLY A 91 -4.51 10.65 8.37
C GLY A 91 -4.08 11.33 9.67
N ILE A 92 -3.03 10.83 10.32
CA ILE A 92 -2.43 11.45 11.52
C ILE A 92 -1.78 12.79 11.14
N GLU A 93 -1.00 12.81 10.07
CA GLU A 93 -0.30 14.01 9.58
C GLU A 93 -1.26 15.17 9.29
N ILE A 94 -2.37 14.88 8.62
CA ILE A 94 -3.38 15.90 8.29
C ILE A 94 -4.35 16.20 9.45
N GLY A 95 -4.28 15.45 10.55
CA GLY A 95 -5.06 15.68 11.76
C GLY A 95 -6.50 15.14 11.72
N CYS A 96 -6.80 14.18 10.82
CA CYS A 96 -8.12 13.55 10.75
C CYS A 96 -8.26 12.26 11.59
N VAL A 97 -7.18 11.81 12.23
CA VAL A 97 -7.15 10.64 13.10
C VAL A 97 -7.10 11.07 14.56
N GLY A 98 -8.08 10.63 15.35
CA GLY A 98 -8.13 10.91 16.78
C GLY A 98 -7.09 10.14 17.60
N LYS A 99 -6.77 10.62 18.81
CA LYS A 99 -5.70 10.08 19.66
C LYS A 99 -5.88 8.60 20.03
N GLU A 100 -7.11 8.15 20.26
CA GLU A 100 -7.40 6.75 20.56
C GLU A 100 -7.04 5.83 19.37
N ARG A 101 -7.50 6.19 18.17
CA ARG A 101 -7.20 5.45 16.94
C ARG A 101 -5.71 5.48 16.64
N GLN A 102 -5.05 6.60 16.87
CA GLN A 102 -3.60 6.73 16.71
C GLN A 102 -2.85 5.75 17.61
N ARG A 103 -3.18 5.70 18.91
CA ARG A 103 -2.55 4.76 19.87
C ARG A 103 -2.74 3.31 19.42
N PHE A 104 -3.96 2.93 19.07
CA PHE A 104 -4.25 1.59 18.59
C PHE A 104 -3.40 1.23 17.35
N PHE A 105 -3.25 2.17 16.43
CA PHE A 105 -2.43 1.98 15.23
C PHE A 105 -0.93 1.85 15.56
N GLU A 106 -0.42 2.68 16.46
CA GLU A 106 0.98 2.63 16.91
C GLU A 106 1.29 1.29 17.59
N ASP A 107 0.43 0.80 18.48
CA ASP A 107 0.59 -0.49 19.13
C ASP A 107 0.56 -1.66 18.12
N LYS A 108 -0.39 -1.64 17.19
CA LYS A 108 -0.46 -2.63 16.09
C LYS A 108 0.82 -2.61 15.24
N THR A 109 1.27 -1.43 14.85
CA THR A 109 2.47 -1.27 14.03
C THR A 109 3.71 -1.79 14.74
N LYS A 110 3.84 -1.52 16.03
CA LYS A 110 4.94 -2.04 16.85
C LYS A 110 4.93 -3.55 16.91
N MET A 111 3.78 -4.17 17.16
CA MET A 111 3.65 -5.63 17.16
C MET A 111 4.03 -6.25 15.81
N ILE A 112 3.60 -5.65 14.71
CA ILE A 112 3.94 -6.09 13.35
C ILE A 112 5.46 -5.99 13.13
N GLN A 113 6.09 -4.87 13.47
CA GLN A 113 7.54 -4.66 13.32
C GLN A 113 8.34 -5.66 14.14
N GLU A 114 7.96 -5.93 15.38
CA GLU A 114 8.56 -6.94 16.22
C GLU A 114 8.44 -8.35 15.62
N GLY A 115 7.25 -8.68 15.07
CA GLY A 115 7.02 -9.94 14.38
C GLY A 115 7.92 -10.12 13.15
N PHE A 116 8.06 -9.08 12.33
CA PHE A 116 8.98 -9.10 11.19
C PHE A 116 10.45 -9.21 11.62
N LYS A 117 10.85 -8.54 12.70
CA LYS A 117 12.20 -8.66 13.26
C LYS A 117 12.50 -10.10 13.69
N ILE A 118 11.56 -10.75 14.38
CA ILE A 118 11.67 -12.16 14.76
C ILE A 118 11.74 -13.02 13.50
N ALA A 119 10.85 -12.83 12.51
CA ALA A 119 10.84 -13.63 11.30
C ALA A 119 12.15 -13.53 10.49
N LYS A 120 12.78 -12.35 10.46
CA LYS A 120 14.04 -12.10 9.77
C LYS A 120 15.28 -12.58 10.55
N SER A 121 15.20 -12.72 11.87
CA SER A 121 16.35 -13.14 12.69
C SER A 121 16.75 -14.61 12.48
N TYR A 122 15.82 -15.44 12.00
CA TYR A 122 16.09 -16.84 11.69
C TYR A 122 16.81 -16.97 10.36
N ASN A 123 17.93 -17.70 10.36
CA ASN A 123 18.70 -18.02 9.16
C ASN A 123 19.00 -19.52 9.16
N LEU A 124 18.12 -20.29 8.53
CA LEU A 124 18.18 -21.75 8.49
C LEU A 124 18.77 -22.24 7.18
N SER A 125 19.78 -23.13 7.26
CA SER A 125 20.32 -23.80 6.08
C SER A 125 19.38 -24.90 5.57
N PRO A 126 19.47 -25.31 4.28
CA PRO A 126 18.66 -26.40 3.73
C PRO A 126 18.79 -27.71 4.55
N ASP A 127 19.98 -28.02 5.05
CA ASP A 127 20.21 -29.24 5.85
C ASP A 127 19.57 -29.12 7.25
N ALA A 128 19.62 -27.94 7.88
CA ALA A 128 18.92 -27.69 9.14
C ALA A 128 17.40 -27.79 8.98
N LEU A 129 16.85 -27.33 7.87
CA LEU A 129 15.43 -27.43 7.53
C LEU A 129 15.02 -28.88 7.23
N LEU A 130 15.87 -29.64 6.52
CA LEU A 130 15.61 -31.05 6.25
C LEU A 130 15.54 -31.87 7.53
N LYS A 131 16.45 -31.64 8.51
CA LYS A 131 16.41 -32.26 9.86
C LYS A 131 15.10 -31.96 10.60
N LYS A 132 14.44 -30.84 10.28
CA LYS A 132 13.16 -30.42 10.86
C LYS A 132 11.95 -30.81 10.00
N GLY A 133 12.16 -31.65 8.98
CA GLY A 133 11.08 -32.15 8.10
C GLY A 133 10.65 -31.20 6.99
N ILE A 134 11.40 -30.11 6.72
CA ILE A 134 11.14 -29.19 5.60
C ILE A 134 12.13 -29.46 4.49
N LYS A 135 11.64 -29.95 3.35
CA LYS A 135 12.43 -30.21 2.16
C LYS A 135 12.41 -28.99 1.23
N ILE A 136 13.58 -28.41 0.98
CA ILE A 136 13.83 -27.35 -0.02
C ILE A 136 15.06 -27.71 -0.85
N ASN A 137 15.29 -26.96 -1.93
CA ASN A 137 16.46 -27.16 -2.77
C ASN A 137 17.74 -26.88 -1.99
N LYS A 138 18.74 -27.75 -2.16
CA LYS A 138 20.07 -27.63 -1.55
C LYS A 138 20.97 -26.71 -2.38
N ASP A 139 20.69 -25.41 -2.34
CA ASP A 139 21.45 -24.37 -3.05
C ASP A 139 22.48 -23.65 -2.15
N GLY A 140 22.68 -24.13 -0.92
CA GLY A 140 23.59 -23.54 0.06
C GLY A 140 23.11 -22.23 0.70
N LYS A 141 22.00 -21.67 0.24
CA LYS A 141 21.49 -20.40 0.77
C LYS A 141 20.72 -20.58 2.07
N LYS A 142 21.09 -19.81 3.09
CA LYS A 142 20.29 -19.71 4.32
C LYS A 142 19.02 -18.90 4.02
N ARG A 143 17.91 -19.29 4.64
CA ARG A 143 16.61 -18.65 4.48
C ARG A 143 16.01 -18.28 5.82
N ASN A 144 15.43 -17.10 5.87
CA ASN A 144 14.65 -16.65 7.01
C ASN A 144 13.18 -17.14 6.89
N ILE A 145 12.35 -16.84 7.88
CA ILE A 145 10.95 -17.29 7.90
C ILE A 145 10.15 -16.69 6.74
N ILE A 146 10.42 -15.45 6.36
CA ILE A 146 9.73 -14.79 5.25
C ILE A 146 10.05 -15.49 3.93
N ASP A 147 11.35 -15.81 3.71
CA ASP A 147 11.77 -16.56 2.53
C ASP A 147 11.13 -17.94 2.49
N LEU A 148 10.98 -18.61 3.64
CA LEU A 148 10.31 -19.92 3.71
C LEU A 148 8.83 -19.83 3.40
N LEU A 149 8.13 -18.82 3.91
CA LEU A 149 6.70 -18.63 3.66
C LEU A 149 6.39 -18.23 2.21
N SER A 150 7.36 -17.81 1.43
CA SER A 150 7.19 -17.56 -0.01
C SER A 150 7.00 -18.85 -0.82
N PHE A 151 7.40 -20.01 -0.26
CA PHE A 151 7.16 -21.31 -0.90
C PHE A 151 5.72 -21.79 -0.63
N SER A 152 5.01 -22.19 -1.68
CA SER A 152 3.59 -22.61 -1.62
C SER A 152 3.33 -23.82 -0.71
N ASN A 153 4.32 -24.69 -0.52
CA ASN A 153 4.24 -25.92 0.28
C ASN A 153 4.60 -25.70 1.76
N ILE A 154 5.01 -24.50 2.15
CA ILE A 154 5.37 -24.16 3.53
C ILE A 154 4.31 -23.23 4.12
N THR A 155 3.69 -23.69 5.22
CA THR A 155 2.66 -22.94 5.93
C THR A 155 3.15 -22.47 7.29
N THR A 156 2.54 -21.43 7.84
CA THR A 156 2.82 -20.94 9.20
C THR A 156 2.60 -22.04 10.25
N SER A 157 1.62 -22.92 10.07
CA SER A 157 1.38 -24.05 10.97
C SER A 157 2.56 -25.02 11.03
N LYS A 158 3.19 -25.32 9.88
CA LYS A 158 4.41 -26.15 9.85
C LYS A 158 5.58 -25.46 10.55
N LEU A 159 5.74 -24.14 10.32
CA LEU A 159 6.81 -23.37 10.93
C LEU A 159 6.65 -23.18 12.45
N LYS A 160 5.43 -23.03 12.95
CA LYS A 160 5.15 -22.96 14.40
C LYS A 160 5.58 -24.21 15.16
N ASN A 161 5.51 -25.39 14.54
CA ASN A 161 5.97 -26.63 15.16
C ASN A 161 7.50 -26.70 15.27
N ILE A 162 8.20 -25.99 14.42
CA ILE A 162 9.65 -26.00 14.31
C ILE A 162 10.30 -24.85 15.08
N LEU A 163 9.59 -23.74 15.17
CA LEU A 163 10.03 -22.47 15.75
C LEU A 163 9.02 -22.02 16.82
N PRO A 164 9.23 -22.40 18.09
CA PRO A 164 8.30 -22.08 19.19
C PRO A 164 8.04 -20.58 19.38
N GLU A 165 8.99 -19.74 19.01
CA GLU A 165 8.87 -18.27 19.12
C GLU A 165 7.73 -17.72 18.26
N LEU A 166 7.41 -18.36 17.14
CA LEU A 166 6.28 -17.96 16.32
C LEU A 166 4.93 -18.19 17.03
N LYS A 167 4.89 -19.08 18.04
CA LYS A 167 3.69 -19.30 18.85
C LYS A 167 3.37 -18.11 19.77
N LYS A 168 4.38 -17.28 20.08
CA LYS A 168 4.23 -16.10 20.93
C LYS A 168 3.66 -14.90 20.18
N LEU A 169 3.71 -14.91 18.84
CA LEU A 169 3.18 -13.83 18.01
C LEU A 169 1.65 -13.90 17.94
N ASN A 170 1.03 -12.71 17.92
CA ASN A 170 -0.41 -12.57 17.69
C ASN A 170 -0.77 -13.17 16.33
N LYS A 171 -1.98 -13.73 16.23
CA LYS A 171 -2.51 -14.34 15.00
C LYS A 171 -2.49 -13.36 13.83
N ASP A 172 -2.91 -12.12 14.06
CA ASP A 172 -2.98 -11.08 13.01
C ASP A 172 -1.59 -10.70 12.49
N VAL A 173 -0.58 -10.67 13.38
CA VAL A 173 0.83 -10.44 12.99
C VAL A 173 1.35 -11.57 12.13
N ILE A 174 1.04 -12.81 12.47
CA ILE A 174 1.46 -13.98 11.69
C ILE A 174 0.81 -13.97 10.31
N GLU A 175 -0.49 -13.67 10.24
CA GLU A 175 -1.22 -13.54 8.98
C GLU A 175 -0.60 -12.45 8.10
N GLN A 176 -0.26 -11.29 8.68
CA GLN A 176 0.40 -10.21 7.96
C GLN A 176 1.78 -10.63 7.42
N ILE A 177 2.57 -11.36 8.20
CA ILE A 177 3.87 -11.89 7.75
C ILE A 177 3.67 -12.89 6.61
N GLU A 178 2.68 -13.77 6.69
CA GLU A 178 2.38 -14.76 5.65
C GLU A 178 1.97 -14.08 4.34
N ILE A 179 1.09 -13.08 4.40
CA ILE A 179 0.66 -12.32 3.23
C ILE A 179 1.84 -11.59 2.59
N GLU A 180 2.62 -10.84 3.37
CA GLU A 180 3.80 -10.13 2.87
C GLU A 180 4.83 -11.08 2.24
N ALA A 181 5.07 -12.24 2.84
CA ALA A 181 5.98 -13.24 2.31
C ALA A 181 5.54 -13.77 0.94
N LYS A 182 4.25 -14.06 0.78
CA LYS A 182 3.69 -14.54 -0.50
C LYS A 182 3.80 -13.53 -1.63
N TYR A 183 3.72 -12.24 -1.30
CA TYR A 183 3.77 -11.16 -2.29
C TYR A 183 5.16 -10.51 -2.42
N ALA A 184 6.16 -10.90 -1.61
CA ALA A 184 7.45 -10.21 -1.49
C ALA A 184 8.12 -9.89 -2.83
N GLY A 185 8.23 -10.88 -3.74
CA GLY A 185 8.87 -10.69 -5.03
C GLY A 185 8.12 -9.72 -5.98
N TYR A 186 6.79 -9.67 -5.88
CA TYR A 186 5.97 -8.74 -6.65
C TYR A 186 6.01 -7.34 -6.07
N LEU A 187 5.99 -7.24 -4.74
CA LEU A 187 6.01 -5.96 -4.03
C LEU A 187 7.33 -5.21 -4.23
N GLU A 188 8.44 -5.92 -4.31
CA GLU A 188 9.76 -5.32 -4.56
C GLU A 188 9.77 -4.60 -5.92
N ARG A 189 9.26 -5.26 -6.99
CA ARG A 189 9.13 -4.66 -8.31
C ARG A 189 8.20 -3.44 -8.29
N GLN A 190 7.01 -3.56 -7.72
CA GLN A 190 6.08 -2.43 -7.65
C GLN A 190 6.63 -1.25 -6.87
N ARG A 191 7.41 -1.49 -5.80
CA ARG A 191 8.09 -0.40 -5.06
C ARG A 191 9.15 0.29 -5.92
N ALA A 192 9.90 -0.45 -6.72
CA ALA A 192 10.86 0.14 -7.67
C ALA A 192 10.13 0.99 -8.72
N ASP A 193 9.07 0.46 -9.33
CA ASP A 193 8.25 1.20 -10.30
C ASP A 193 7.68 2.50 -9.72
N ILE A 194 7.21 2.48 -8.46
CA ILE A 194 6.72 3.69 -7.77
C ILE A 194 7.85 4.72 -7.57
N VAL A 195 9.05 4.27 -7.23
CA VAL A 195 10.19 5.18 -7.04
C VAL A 195 10.56 5.86 -8.36
N ASP A 196 10.58 5.11 -9.45
CA ASP A 196 10.91 5.64 -10.77
C ASP A 196 9.81 6.59 -11.26
N PHE A 197 8.54 6.22 -11.11
CA PHE A 197 7.42 7.09 -11.43
C PHE A 197 7.47 8.43 -10.64
N LYS A 198 7.81 8.38 -9.34
CA LYS A 198 7.96 9.61 -8.53
C LYS A 198 9.10 10.51 -9.01
N LYS A 199 10.17 9.93 -9.56
CA LYS A 199 11.24 10.71 -10.19
C LYS A 199 10.73 11.43 -11.42
N ASP A 200 9.99 10.74 -12.28
CA ASP A 200 9.42 11.30 -13.50
C ASP A 200 8.42 12.41 -13.19
N GLU A 201 7.51 12.20 -12.21
CA GLU A 201 6.60 13.26 -11.73
C GLU A 201 7.32 14.50 -11.21
N SER A 202 8.54 14.36 -10.70
CA SER A 202 9.33 15.47 -10.16
C SER A 202 10.02 16.31 -11.24
N LEU A 203 10.05 15.85 -12.49
CA LEU A 203 10.66 16.55 -13.60
C LEU A 203 9.89 17.83 -13.92
N LYS A 204 10.60 18.94 -13.93
CA LYS A 204 10.00 20.22 -14.31
C LYS A 204 10.06 20.40 -15.82
N ILE A 205 8.92 20.66 -16.43
CA ILE A 205 8.85 21.04 -17.83
C ILE A 205 9.58 22.37 -18.01
N PRO A 206 10.66 22.45 -18.82
CA PRO A 206 11.35 23.70 -19.07
C PRO A 206 10.41 24.71 -19.72
N LYS A 207 10.44 25.96 -19.25
CA LYS A 207 9.64 27.06 -19.83
C LYS A 207 9.95 27.33 -21.31
N SER A 208 11.11 26.88 -21.79
CA SER A 208 11.61 27.05 -23.15
C SER A 208 11.06 26.00 -24.16
N ILE A 209 10.26 25.04 -23.72
CA ILE A 209 9.70 24.03 -24.63
C ILE A 209 8.76 24.70 -25.65
N ASN A 210 9.08 24.52 -26.92
CA ASN A 210 8.26 24.99 -28.02
C ASN A 210 7.34 23.84 -28.50
N TYR A 211 6.10 23.83 -28.02
CA TYR A 211 5.08 22.83 -28.36
C TYR A 211 4.69 22.81 -29.86
N LYS A 212 4.97 23.91 -30.60
CA LYS A 212 4.72 23.95 -32.07
C LYS A 212 5.69 23.08 -32.87
N ARG A 213 6.76 22.57 -32.24
CA ARG A 213 7.72 21.64 -32.86
C ARG A 213 7.50 20.19 -32.44
N SER A 214 6.49 19.90 -31.64
CA SER A 214 6.15 18.51 -31.33
C SER A 214 5.47 17.91 -32.57
N GLU A 215 6.17 17.08 -33.29
CA GLU A 215 5.57 16.27 -34.35
C GLU A 215 4.63 15.26 -33.69
N GLU A 216 3.35 15.33 -34.01
CA GLU A 216 2.40 14.26 -33.74
C GLU A 216 2.86 13.03 -34.54
N ARG A 217 3.32 12.00 -33.83
CA ARG A 217 3.52 10.67 -34.39
C ARG A 217 2.38 9.77 -33.92
#